data_b4284a18d017d1ea494dceebd9187bda
#
_entry.id   b4284a18d017d1ea494dceebd9187bda
#
_cell.length_a   1.000
_cell.length_b   1.000
_cell.length_c   1.000
_cell.angle_alpha   90.00
_cell.angle_beta   90.00
_cell.angle_gamma   90.00
#
_symmetry.space_group_name_H-M   'P 1'
#
loop_
_entity.id
_entity.type
_entity.pdbx_description
1 polymer ?
#
loop_
_entity_poly.entity_id
_entity_poly.type
_entity_poly.pdbx_seq_one_letter_code
_entity_poly.pdbx_strand_id
1 'polypeptide(L)'
;MLILYQLERTWGIPNLSHFCCKTETYLRMAGIKYTVRPTLPLFAPKGKLPYIEDGTFKLADSRFIIRHLKTKYHDLDQELSPTELAHSLAMQRLLEEHLFWATMYSRWQYTDANWQVNKKAIFSVLPPIVRDFAAIFYRRRIQRQILGHGTGRHSADEIFELGMQDIDALSAYLGDKTYFMGDKPTGLDASAFGFLINTLGCPIESPLKEHALSKANLRNYVNRITLQYYADLQPLGKAAEYTRK
;
A
#
# COMPACT_ATOMS: atom_id res chain seq x y z
N MET A 1 23.34 9.54 -2.94
CA MET A 1 22.49 8.57 -3.68
C MET A 1 21.41 8.12 -2.71
N LEU A 2 20.15 8.20 -3.10
CA LEU A 2 19.01 7.84 -2.26
C LEU A 2 18.80 6.33 -2.28
N ILE A 3 18.68 5.72 -1.10
CA ILE A 3 18.40 4.28 -0.94
C ILE A 3 17.05 4.13 -0.24
N LEU A 4 16.16 3.35 -0.85
CA LEU A 4 14.86 2.98 -0.27
C LEU A 4 14.95 1.57 0.32
N TYR A 5 14.69 1.46 1.60
CA TYR A 5 14.61 0.19 2.32
C TYR A 5 13.14 -0.21 2.48
N GLN A 6 12.81 -1.38 1.96
CA GLN A 6 11.46 -1.91 1.94
C GLN A 6 11.46 -3.45 1.95
N LEU A 7 10.27 -4.07 2.01
CA LEU A 7 10.15 -5.52 1.84
C LEU A 7 10.52 -5.92 0.41
N GLU A 8 10.93 -7.18 0.24
CA GLU A 8 11.13 -7.76 -1.07
C GLU A 8 9.81 -7.78 -1.85
N ARG A 9 9.90 -7.60 -3.18
CA ARG A 9 8.74 -7.60 -4.06
C ARG A 9 8.14 -9.00 -4.14
N THR A 10 6.83 -9.10 -4.04
CA THR A 10 6.08 -10.36 -4.11
C THR A 10 4.70 -10.11 -4.72
N TRP A 11 3.96 -11.18 -5.01
CA TRP A 11 2.59 -11.17 -5.54
C TRP A 11 2.41 -10.48 -6.90
N GLY A 12 3.48 -10.19 -7.62
CA GLY A 12 3.41 -9.44 -8.88
C GLY A 12 2.98 -7.98 -8.72
N ILE A 13 2.96 -7.43 -7.50
CA ILE A 13 2.71 -6.04 -7.20
C ILE A 13 3.99 -5.33 -6.73
N PRO A 14 4.05 -3.98 -6.72
CA PRO A 14 5.27 -3.25 -6.35
C PRO A 14 5.81 -3.63 -4.97
N ASN A 15 4.94 -3.75 -3.98
CA ASN A 15 5.29 -4.19 -2.63
C ASN A 15 4.03 -4.63 -1.88
N LEU A 16 4.14 -5.65 -1.02
CA LEU A 16 3.02 -6.09 -0.18
C LEU A 16 2.68 -5.10 0.95
N SER A 17 3.57 -4.17 1.26
CA SER A 17 3.31 -3.08 2.19
C SER A 17 2.76 -1.86 1.45
N HIS A 18 1.56 -1.44 1.81
CA HIS A 18 0.89 -0.25 1.29
C HIS A 18 1.80 0.99 1.36
N PHE A 19 2.50 1.18 2.49
CA PHE A 19 3.37 2.32 2.73
C PHE A 19 4.69 2.27 1.97
N CYS A 20 5.25 1.06 1.75
CA CYS A 20 6.40 0.88 0.86
C CYS A 20 6.00 1.19 -0.58
N CYS A 21 4.87 0.64 -1.03
CA CYS A 21 4.32 0.91 -2.35
C CYS A 21 4.07 2.41 -2.57
N LYS A 22 3.41 3.08 -1.62
CA LYS A 22 3.21 4.54 -1.62
C LYS A 22 4.53 5.30 -1.82
N THR A 23 5.55 4.96 -1.04
CA THR A 23 6.83 5.68 -1.07
C THR A 23 7.58 5.46 -2.38
N GLU A 24 7.62 4.21 -2.86
CA GLU A 24 8.24 3.90 -4.15
C GLU A 24 7.50 4.56 -5.30
N THR A 25 6.16 4.58 -5.26
CA THR A 25 5.33 5.23 -6.28
C THR A 25 5.61 6.74 -6.32
N TYR A 26 5.72 7.40 -5.16
CA TYR A 26 6.08 8.81 -5.11
C TYR A 26 7.44 9.08 -5.77
N LEU A 27 8.45 8.27 -5.46
CA LEU A 27 9.79 8.40 -6.06
C LEU A 27 9.74 8.27 -7.59
N ARG A 28 8.97 7.32 -8.10
CA ARG A 28 8.80 7.09 -9.55
C ARG A 28 8.04 8.22 -10.23
N MET A 29 6.92 8.67 -9.65
CA MET A 29 6.13 9.80 -10.18
C MET A 29 6.93 11.11 -10.19
N ALA A 30 7.73 11.35 -9.16
CA ALA A 30 8.60 12.53 -9.05
C ALA A 30 9.89 12.44 -9.87
N GLY A 31 10.17 11.33 -10.56
CA GLY A 31 11.38 11.13 -11.34
C GLY A 31 12.68 11.08 -10.51
N ILE A 32 12.57 10.79 -9.22
CA ILE A 32 13.71 10.78 -8.30
C ILE A 32 14.47 9.45 -8.46
N LYS A 33 15.78 9.53 -8.73
CA LYS A 33 16.63 8.33 -8.82
C LYS A 33 16.90 7.73 -7.45
N TYR A 34 16.70 6.44 -7.31
CA TYR A 34 16.89 5.68 -6.06
C TYR A 34 17.35 4.26 -6.32
N THR A 35 17.85 3.60 -5.29
CA THR A 35 18.15 2.16 -5.28
C THR A 35 17.32 1.49 -4.19
N VAL A 36 16.73 0.34 -4.48
CA VAL A 36 16.00 -0.46 -3.47
C VAL A 36 16.97 -1.40 -2.75
N ARG A 37 16.86 -1.46 -1.43
CA ARG A 37 17.47 -2.50 -0.59
C ARG A 37 16.40 -3.24 0.18
N PRO A 38 16.15 -4.51 -0.14
CA PRO A 38 15.23 -5.35 0.63
C PRO A 38 15.70 -5.49 2.07
N THR A 39 14.75 -5.37 3.02
CA THR A 39 15.04 -5.54 4.45
C THR A 39 13.80 -5.93 5.24
N LEU A 40 13.99 -6.36 6.48
CA LEU A 40 12.89 -6.68 7.40
C LEU A 40 12.60 -5.49 8.34
N PRO A 41 11.34 -5.34 8.83
CA PRO A 41 10.97 -4.27 9.75
C PRO A 41 11.81 -4.21 11.02
N LEU A 42 12.34 -5.35 11.46
CA LEU A 42 13.19 -5.46 12.65
C LEU A 42 14.44 -4.56 12.59
N PHE A 43 14.96 -4.33 11.39
CA PHE A 43 16.16 -3.50 11.17
C PHE A 43 15.84 -2.03 10.88
N ALA A 44 14.56 -1.68 10.83
CA ALA A 44 14.13 -0.32 10.55
C ALA A 44 14.17 0.57 11.80
N PRO A 45 14.52 1.87 11.68
CA PRO A 45 14.67 2.78 12.82
C PRO A 45 13.44 2.90 13.74
N LYS A 46 12.23 2.74 13.18
CA LYS A 46 10.95 2.75 13.92
C LYS A 46 10.27 1.38 13.98
N GLY A 47 11.00 0.28 13.69
CA GLY A 47 10.42 -1.06 13.60
C GLY A 47 9.35 -1.21 12.51
N LYS A 48 9.33 -0.30 11.52
CA LYS A 48 8.37 -0.25 10.41
C LYS A 48 9.07 0.17 9.11
N LEU A 49 8.59 -0.35 7.99
CA LEU A 49 9.03 0.01 6.65
C LEU A 49 7.98 0.90 5.96
N PRO A 50 8.38 1.76 5.04
CA PRO A 50 9.72 1.97 4.52
C PRO A 50 10.57 2.89 5.41
N TYR A 51 11.90 2.90 5.13
CA TYR A 51 12.78 3.99 5.48
C TYR A 51 13.75 4.28 4.34
N ILE A 52 14.37 5.47 4.35
CA ILE A 52 15.36 5.88 3.35
C ILE A 52 16.69 6.22 4.02
N GLU A 53 17.76 6.09 3.24
CA GLU A 53 19.06 6.73 3.45
C GLU A 53 19.30 7.71 2.31
N ASP A 54 19.61 8.96 2.64
CA ASP A 54 19.89 10.03 1.70
C ASP A 54 21.21 10.73 2.08
N GLY A 55 22.32 10.25 1.53
CA GLY A 55 23.65 10.56 2.00
C GLY A 55 23.89 9.95 3.39
N THR A 56 24.18 10.79 4.37
CA THR A 56 24.34 10.40 5.78
C THR A 56 23.03 10.43 6.57
N PHE A 57 21.96 10.94 5.97
CA PHE A 57 20.67 11.13 6.64
C PHE A 57 19.79 9.89 6.50
N LYS A 58 19.27 9.40 7.63
CA LYS A 58 18.35 8.25 7.68
C LYS A 58 16.99 8.70 8.18
N LEU A 59 15.93 8.38 7.44
CA LEU A 59 14.58 8.81 7.74
C LEU A 59 13.57 7.67 7.59
N ALA A 60 12.76 7.45 8.59
CA ALA A 60 11.68 6.47 8.61
C ALA A 60 10.31 7.15 8.69
N ASP A 61 9.27 6.41 8.27
CA ASP A 61 7.88 6.81 8.11
C ASP A 61 7.60 7.50 6.78
N SER A 62 6.69 6.90 6.01
CA SER A 62 6.39 7.32 4.63
C SER A 62 5.94 8.79 4.51
N ARG A 63 5.26 9.33 5.52
CA ARG A 63 4.82 10.75 5.52
C ARG A 63 6.01 11.69 5.65
N PHE A 64 6.90 11.40 6.58
CA PHE A 64 8.11 12.22 6.77
C PHE A 64 9.07 12.05 5.60
N ILE A 65 9.17 10.85 5.02
CA ILE A 65 9.94 10.59 3.81
C ILE A 65 9.43 11.45 2.66
N ILE A 66 8.13 11.39 2.36
CA ILE A 66 7.55 12.17 1.26
C ILE A 66 7.72 13.67 1.50
N ARG A 67 7.55 14.16 2.74
CA ARG A 67 7.82 15.56 3.07
C ARG A 67 9.27 15.96 2.78
N HIS A 68 10.24 15.11 3.13
CA HIS A 68 11.65 15.32 2.81
C HIS A 68 11.90 15.34 1.29
N LEU A 69 11.28 14.39 0.56
CA LEU A 69 11.40 14.31 -0.90
C LEU A 69 10.82 15.54 -1.61
N LYS A 70 9.69 16.06 -1.13
CA LYS A 70 9.08 17.30 -1.61
C LYS A 70 10.02 18.50 -1.44
N THR A 71 10.60 18.64 -0.25
CA THR A 71 11.47 19.78 0.05
C THR A 71 12.81 19.71 -0.70
N LYS A 72 13.39 18.52 -0.83
CA LYS A 72 14.77 18.38 -1.35
C LYS A 72 14.85 18.11 -2.85
N TYR A 73 13.82 17.47 -3.43
CA TYR A 73 13.85 17.01 -4.82
C TYR A 73 12.74 17.61 -5.66
N HIS A 74 11.52 17.07 -5.54
CA HIS A 74 10.38 17.50 -6.35
C HIS A 74 9.07 17.37 -5.57
N ASP A 75 8.31 18.46 -5.51
CA ASP A 75 6.97 18.48 -4.92
C ASP A 75 5.89 18.28 -5.98
N LEU A 76 5.28 17.10 -5.98
CA LEU A 76 4.16 16.79 -6.89
C LEU A 76 2.90 17.61 -6.59
N ASP A 77 2.80 18.20 -5.39
CA ASP A 77 1.62 18.96 -4.96
C ASP A 77 1.81 20.48 -5.09
N GLN A 78 2.90 20.95 -5.70
CA GLN A 78 3.27 22.37 -5.75
C GLN A 78 2.25 23.27 -6.45
N GLU A 79 1.43 22.71 -7.34
CA GLU A 79 0.39 23.46 -8.09
C GLU A 79 -0.99 23.43 -7.40
N LEU A 80 -1.14 22.66 -6.30
CA LEU A 80 -2.41 22.53 -5.59
C LEU A 80 -2.69 23.76 -4.73
N SER A 81 -3.92 24.24 -4.79
CA SER A 81 -4.45 25.27 -3.89
C SER A 81 -4.54 24.76 -2.44
N PRO A 82 -4.64 25.66 -1.44
CA PRO A 82 -4.83 25.25 -0.04
C PRO A 82 -6.03 24.32 0.19
N THR A 83 -7.13 24.54 -0.53
CA THR A 83 -8.33 23.69 -0.46
C THR A 83 -8.07 22.31 -1.04
N GLU A 84 -7.39 22.21 -2.18
CA GLU A 84 -7.02 20.92 -2.78
C GLU A 84 -6.03 20.15 -1.91
N LEU A 85 -5.06 20.84 -1.28
CA LEU A 85 -4.16 20.24 -0.29
C LEU A 85 -4.93 19.67 0.91
N ALA A 86 -5.96 20.37 1.38
CA ALA A 86 -6.83 19.86 2.46
C ALA A 86 -7.61 18.62 2.02
N HIS A 87 -8.18 18.60 0.81
CA HIS A 87 -8.85 17.43 0.25
C HIS A 87 -7.87 16.24 0.07
N SER A 88 -6.70 16.51 -0.50
CA SER A 88 -5.64 15.51 -0.65
C SER A 88 -5.26 14.89 0.70
N LEU A 89 -5.10 15.71 1.74
CA LEU A 89 -4.81 15.22 3.08
C LEU A 89 -5.95 14.36 3.66
N ALA A 90 -7.20 14.77 3.51
CA ALA A 90 -8.37 14.02 3.99
C ALA A 90 -8.45 12.64 3.31
N MET A 91 -8.29 12.58 1.99
CA MET A 91 -8.29 11.32 1.23
C MET A 91 -7.10 10.43 1.59
N GLN A 92 -5.92 11.00 1.85
CA GLN A 92 -4.79 10.23 2.36
C GLN A 92 -5.09 9.61 3.75
N ARG A 93 -5.82 10.32 4.64
CA ARG A 93 -6.22 9.77 5.94
C ARG A 93 -7.25 8.66 5.80
N LEU A 94 -8.23 8.80 4.90
CA LEU A 94 -9.15 7.72 4.57
C LEU A 94 -8.40 6.44 4.17
N LEU A 95 -7.42 6.54 3.29
CA LEU A 95 -6.61 5.41 2.85
C LEU A 95 -5.76 4.82 3.99
N GLU A 96 -5.01 5.69 4.70
CA GLU A 96 -3.94 5.29 5.61
C GLU A 96 -4.42 4.95 7.02
N GLU A 97 -5.54 5.56 7.47
CA GLU A 97 -6.05 5.41 8.83
C GLU A 97 -7.37 4.65 8.89
N HIS A 98 -8.08 4.47 7.78
CA HIS A 98 -9.34 3.75 7.77
C HIS A 98 -9.31 2.51 6.84
N LEU A 99 -9.25 2.66 5.53
CA LEU A 99 -9.21 1.53 4.57
C LEU A 99 -8.09 0.52 4.88
N PHE A 100 -6.93 1.01 5.32
CA PHE A 100 -5.80 0.17 5.71
C PHE A 100 -6.19 -0.94 6.69
N TRP A 101 -7.01 -0.65 7.68
CA TRP A 101 -7.36 -1.61 8.71
C TRP A 101 -8.30 -2.70 8.21
N ALA A 102 -9.20 -2.40 7.28
CA ALA A 102 -10.02 -3.41 6.61
C ALA A 102 -9.16 -4.35 5.74
N THR A 103 -8.15 -3.81 5.03
CA THR A 103 -7.20 -4.64 4.27
C THR A 103 -6.29 -5.47 5.17
N MET A 104 -5.87 -4.94 6.31
CA MET A 104 -5.10 -5.69 7.31
C MET A 104 -5.92 -6.81 7.93
N TYR A 105 -7.19 -6.55 8.26
CA TYR A 105 -8.12 -7.59 8.72
C TYR A 105 -8.23 -8.73 7.71
N SER A 106 -8.45 -8.43 6.43
CA SER A 106 -8.53 -9.42 5.34
C SER A 106 -7.31 -10.35 5.30
N ARG A 107 -6.11 -9.80 5.48
CA ARG A 107 -4.84 -10.53 5.35
C ARG A 107 -4.46 -11.35 6.57
N TRP A 108 -4.78 -10.83 7.76
CA TRP A 108 -4.23 -11.38 9.00
C TRP A 108 -5.24 -12.11 9.85
N GLN A 109 -6.55 -11.89 9.62
CA GLN A 109 -7.58 -12.36 10.55
C GLN A 109 -8.77 -13.04 9.87
N TYR A 110 -9.21 -12.60 8.70
CA TYR A 110 -10.49 -12.98 8.09
C TYR A 110 -10.61 -14.49 7.86
N THR A 111 -9.71 -15.11 7.10
CA THR A 111 -9.70 -16.57 6.87
C THR A 111 -8.31 -17.17 7.05
N ASP A 112 -8.26 -18.47 7.37
CA ASP A 112 -6.98 -19.17 7.44
C ASP A 112 -6.31 -19.29 6.07
N ALA A 113 -7.07 -19.41 4.98
CA ALA A 113 -6.52 -19.41 3.62
C ALA A 113 -5.75 -18.12 3.35
N ASN A 114 -6.34 -16.97 3.63
CA ASN A 114 -5.69 -15.65 3.50
C ASN A 114 -4.45 -15.55 4.37
N TRP A 115 -4.54 -16.02 5.60
CA TRP A 115 -3.38 -16.06 6.49
C TRP A 115 -2.23 -16.91 5.93
N GLN A 116 -2.48 -18.09 5.37
CA GLN A 116 -1.44 -18.94 4.80
C GLN A 116 -0.76 -18.27 3.59
N VAL A 117 -1.52 -17.62 2.72
CA VAL A 117 -0.98 -16.84 1.59
C VAL A 117 -0.08 -15.71 2.10
N ASN A 118 -0.56 -14.95 3.08
CA ASN A 118 0.18 -13.84 3.69
C ASN A 118 1.44 -14.32 4.44
N LYS A 119 1.31 -15.39 5.23
CA LYS A 119 2.41 -16.05 5.95
C LYS A 119 3.53 -16.48 5.00
N LYS A 120 3.18 -17.14 3.90
CA LYS A 120 4.14 -17.59 2.89
C LYS A 120 4.89 -16.39 2.29
N ALA A 121 4.19 -15.32 1.93
CA ALA A 121 4.80 -14.15 1.30
C ALA A 121 5.79 -13.42 2.23
N ILE A 122 5.47 -13.30 3.52
CA ILE A 122 6.27 -12.50 4.45
C ILE A 122 7.42 -13.30 5.08
N PHE A 123 7.17 -14.56 5.42
CA PHE A 123 8.06 -15.31 6.29
C PHE A 123 8.85 -16.43 5.58
N SER A 124 8.64 -16.66 4.27
CA SER A 124 9.34 -17.73 3.52
C SER A 124 10.87 -17.59 3.50
N VAL A 125 11.38 -16.38 3.69
CA VAL A 125 12.81 -16.10 3.77
C VAL A 125 13.48 -16.61 5.06
N LEU A 126 12.68 -17.01 6.07
CA LEU A 126 13.18 -17.52 7.34
C LEU A 126 13.24 -19.05 7.35
N PRO A 127 14.20 -19.65 8.10
CA PRO A 127 14.21 -21.09 8.33
C PRO A 127 12.89 -21.58 8.96
N PRO A 128 12.42 -22.83 8.65
CA PRO A 128 11.07 -23.28 8.99
C PRO A 128 10.65 -23.07 10.46
N ILE A 129 11.50 -23.45 11.41
CA ILE A 129 11.20 -23.32 12.85
C ILE A 129 11.07 -21.85 13.24
N VAL A 130 12.05 -21.02 12.87
CA VAL A 130 12.03 -19.56 13.16
C VAL A 130 10.84 -18.88 12.50
N ARG A 131 10.53 -19.29 11.26
CA ARG A 131 9.41 -18.80 10.47
C ARG A 131 8.08 -18.95 11.20
N ASP A 132 7.81 -20.12 11.75
CA ASP A 132 6.52 -20.42 12.37
C ASP A 132 6.33 -19.62 13.67
N PHE A 133 7.36 -19.55 14.51
CA PHE A 133 7.34 -18.70 15.70
C PHE A 133 7.17 -17.21 15.37
N ALA A 134 7.97 -16.71 14.42
CA ALA A 134 7.87 -15.32 13.97
C ALA A 134 6.48 -15.01 13.40
N ALA A 135 5.93 -15.89 12.58
CA ALA A 135 4.61 -15.74 11.98
C ALA A 135 3.50 -15.65 13.04
N ILE A 136 3.51 -16.53 14.05
CA ILE A 136 2.53 -16.52 15.14
C ILE A 136 2.67 -15.22 15.98
N PHE A 137 3.90 -14.83 16.31
CA PHE A 137 4.16 -13.62 17.06
C PHE A 137 3.66 -12.37 16.34
N TYR A 138 4.01 -12.21 15.04
CA TYR A 138 3.58 -11.07 14.23
C TYR A 138 2.08 -11.08 13.99
N ARG A 139 1.43 -12.24 13.72
CA ARG A 139 -0.03 -12.35 13.59
C ARG A 139 -0.72 -11.81 14.84
N ARG A 140 -0.32 -12.26 16.03
CA ARG A 140 -0.88 -11.78 17.30
C ARG A 140 -0.65 -10.30 17.53
N ARG A 141 0.52 -9.79 17.14
CA ARG A 141 0.83 -8.36 17.24
C ARG A 141 -0.10 -7.53 16.34
N ILE A 142 -0.29 -7.94 15.10
CA ILE A 142 -1.20 -7.25 14.16
C ILE A 142 -2.65 -7.34 14.63
N GLN A 143 -3.11 -8.50 15.08
CA GLN A 143 -4.46 -8.65 15.63
C GLN A 143 -4.71 -7.70 16.82
N ARG A 144 -3.73 -7.54 17.70
CA ARG A 144 -3.81 -6.57 18.81
C ARG A 144 -3.86 -5.12 18.30
N GLN A 145 -3.16 -4.80 17.22
CA GLN A 145 -3.23 -3.46 16.61
C GLN A 145 -4.60 -3.21 15.98
N ILE A 146 -5.18 -4.17 15.27
CA ILE A 146 -6.53 -4.08 14.68
C ILE A 146 -7.57 -3.89 15.81
N LEU A 147 -7.46 -4.65 16.89
CA LEU A 147 -8.33 -4.52 18.05
C LEU A 147 -8.15 -3.16 18.77
N GLY A 148 -6.90 -2.73 18.96
CA GLY A 148 -6.55 -1.46 19.61
C GLY A 148 -6.97 -0.24 18.81
N HIS A 149 -6.97 -0.33 17.48
CA HIS A 149 -7.50 0.69 16.59
C HIS A 149 -9.04 0.85 16.75
N GLY A 150 -9.73 -0.21 17.14
CA GLY A 150 -11.19 -0.26 17.25
C GLY A 150 -11.84 -1.09 16.14
N THR A 151 -11.28 -1.13 14.94
CA THR A 151 -11.80 -1.94 13.82
C THR A 151 -12.02 -3.40 14.21
N GLY A 152 -11.10 -4.00 14.95
CA GLY A 152 -11.22 -5.40 15.38
C GLY A 152 -12.31 -5.69 16.44
N ARG A 153 -13.08 -4.69 16.83
CA ARG A 153 -14.26 -4.86 17.70
C ARG A 153 -15.55 -5.10 16.92
N HIS A 154 -15.53 -4.83 15.63
CA HIS A 154 -16.63 -5.05 14.71
C HIS A 154 -16.64 -6.49 14.20
N SER A 155 -17.81 -6.94 13.73
CA SER A 155 -17.94 -8.18 12.98
C SER A 155 -17.22 -8.08 11.62
N ALA A 156 -16.99 -9.22 10.97
CA ALA A 156 -16.40 -9.24 9.64
C ALA A 156 -17.20 -8.43 8.61
N ASP A 157 -18.53 -8.59 8.67
CA ASP A 157 -19.43 -7.91 7.73
C ASP A 157 -19.38 -6.39 7.92
N GLU A 158 -19.40 -5.91 9.16
CA GLU A 158 -19.28 -4.48 9.48
C GLU A 158 -17.91 -3.91 9.03
N ILE A 159 -16.80 -4.65 9.25
CA ILE A 159 -15.47 -4.20 8.80
C ILE A 159 -15.45 -4.05 7.29
N PHE A 160 -16.01 -5.01 6.56
CA PHE A 160 -16.03 -4.94 5.10
C PHE A 160 -16.99 -3.89 4.59
N GLU A 161 -18.15 -3.70 5.22
CA GLU A 161 -19.09 -2.63 4.88
C GLU A 161 -18.41 -1.26 4.99
N LEU A 162 -17.74 -0.97 6.09
CA LEU A 162 -16.98 0.28 6.28
C LEU A 162 -15.87 0.43 5.23
N GLY A 163 -15.11 -0.63 4.94
CA GLY A 163 -14.08 -0.60 3.90
C GLY A 163 -14.65 -0.41 2.48
N MET A 164 -15.84 -0.96 2.19
CA MET A 164 -16.53 -0.75 0.91
C MET A 164 -16.99 0.69 0.75
N GLN A 165 -17.46 1.34 1.83
CA GLN A 165 -17.78 2.77 1.82
C GLN A 165 -16.56 3.63 1.47
N ASP A 166 -15.37 3.28 1.98
CA ASP A 166 -14.12 3.94 1.59
C ASP A 166 -13.81 3.78 0.09
N ILE A 167 -13.98 2.55 -0.44
CA ILE A 167 -13.80 2.27 -1.87
C ILE A 167 -14.80 3.06 -2.72
N ASP A 168 -16.05 3.16 -2.28
CA ASP A 168 -17.08 3.95 -2.97
C ASP A 168 -16.73 5.44 -2.98
N ALA A 169 -16.26 5.97 -1.86
CA ALA A 169 -15.81 7.36 -1.75
C ALA A 169 -14.61 7.63 -2.68
N LEU A 170 -13.63 6.72 -2.72
CA LEU A 170 -12.48 6.81 -3.63
C LEU A 170 -12.90 6.77 -5.10
N SER A 171 -13.82 5.86 -5.44
CA SER A 171 -14.36 5.73 -6.81
C SER A 171 -15.10 7.00 -7.23
N ALA A 172 -15.98 7.51 -6.38
CA ALA A 172 -16.73 8.75 -6.63
C ALA A 172 -15.81 9.95 -6.74
N TYR A 173 -14.82 10.07 -5.85
CA TYR A 173 -13.87 11.18 -5.87
C TYR A 173 -12.96 11.16 -7.09
N LEU A 174 -12.50 9.98 -7.54
CA LEU A 174 -11.75 9.84 -8.79
C LEU A 174 -12.63 10.21 -10.00
N GLY A 175 -13.86 9.71 -10.06
CA GLY A 175 -14.75 9.91 -11.22
C GLY A 175 -14.07 9.51 -12.53
N ASP A 176 -14.11 10.41 -13.51
CA ASP A 176 -13.49 10.24 -14.83
C ASP A 176 -12.09 10.88 -14.93
N LYS A 177 -11.55 11.40 -13.83
CA LYS A 177 -10.24 12.07 -13.81
C LYS A 177 -9.09 11.10 -14.09
N THR A 178 -8.04 11.61 -14.68
CA THR A 178 -6.80 10.86 -14.93
C THR A 178 -6.09 10.53 -13.62
N TYR A 179 -6.01 11.49 -12.70
CA TYR A 179 -5.45 11.38 -11.36
C TYR A 179 -6.43 11.94 -10.34
N PHE A 180 -6.27 11.62 -9.07
CA PHE A 180 -7.21 12.02 -8.02
C PHE A 180 -7.41 13.55 -7.93
N MET A 181 -6.36 14.33 -8.22
CA MET A 181 -6.42 15.80 -8.17
C MET A 181 -6.51 16.47 -9.56
N GLY A 182 -6.73 15.71 -10.65
CA GLY A 182 -6.87 16.25 -12.00
C GLY A 182 -6.04 15.49 -13.04
N ASP A 183 -5.27 16.23 -13.86
CA ASP A 183 -4.58 15.69 -15.03
C ASP A 183 -3.11 15.32 -14.77
N LYS A 184 -2.56 15.72 -13.63
CA LYS A 184 -1.18 15.44 -13.22
C LYS A 184 -1.15 14.59 -11.94
N PRO A 185 -0.15 13.70 -11.79
CA PRO A 185 0.01 12.91 -10.58
C PRO A 185 0.40 13.81 -9.40
N THR A 186 -0.16 13.52 -8.23
CA THR A 186 0.09 14.20 -6.97
C THR A 186 0.54 13.22 -5.88
N GLY A 187 0.89 13.72 -4.70
CA GLY A 187 1.20 12.88 -3.54
C GLY A 187 0.02 11.99 -3.11
N LEU A 188 -1.22 12.42 -3.39
CA LEU A 188 -2.40 11.58 -3.17
C LEU A 188 -2.40 10.36 -4.08
N ASP A 189 -1.99 10.50 -5.34
CA ASP A 189 -1.94 9.37 -6.29
C ASP A 189 -0.93 8.31 -5.87
N ALA A 190 0.19 8.72 -5.30
CA ALA A 190 1.15 7.78 -4.74
C ALA A 190 0.54 6.96 -3.58
N SER A 191 -0.25 7.61 -2.72
CA SER A 191 -1.00 6.93 -1.65
C SER A 191 -2.10 6.06 -2.22
N ALA A 192 -2.97 6.60 -3.08
CA ALA A 192 -4.10 5.89 -3.65
C ALA A 192 -3.66 4.64 -4.41
N PHE A 193 -2.66 4.76 -5.28
CA PHE A 193 -2.12 3.59 -5.98
C PHE A 193 -1.57 2.55 -5.00
N GLY A 194 -0.76 2.97 -4.01
CA GLY A 194 -0.16 2.05 -3.04
C GLY A 194 -1.20 1.23 -2.26
N PHE A 195 -2.34 1.82 -1.94
CA PHE A 195 -3.42 1.15 -1.23
C PHE A 195 -4.33 0.35 -2.16
N LEU A 196 -4.70 0.89 -3.31
CA LEU A 196 -5.56 0.22 -4.28
C LEU A 196 -4.89 -1.00 -4.91
N ILE A 197 -3.62 -0.94 -5.31
CA ILE A 197 -2.90 -2.10 -5.86
C ILE A 197 -2.77 -3.22 -4.81
N ASN A 198 -2.63 -2.85 -3.55
CA ASN A 198 -2.59 -3.79 -2.44
C ASN A 198 -3.95 -4.40 -2.09
N THR A 199 -5.06 -3.77 -2.47
CA THR A 199 -6.42 -4.31 -2.35
C THR A 199 -6.79 -5.16 -3.57
N LEU A 200 -6.57 -4.62 -4.77
CA LEU A 200 -7.01 -5.22 -6.04
C LEU A 200 -6.06 -6.32 -6.55
N GLY A 201 -4.74 -6.11 -6.41
CA GLY A 201 -3.71 -6.94 -7.02
C GLY A 201 -3.14 -8.02 -6.11
N CYS A 202 -3.43 -8.03 -4.81
CA CYS A 202 -2.94 -9.07 -3.92
C CYS A 202 -3.76 -10.37 -4.04
N PRO A 203 -3.16 -11.56 -3.84
CA PRO A 203 -3.86 -12.84 -3.89
C PRO A 203 -4.62 -13.16 -2.58
N ILE A 204 -5.21 -12.14 -1.96
CA ILE A 204 -6.02 -12.23 -0.74
C ILE A 204 -7.47 -12.00 -1.12
N GLU A 205 -8.32 -13.00 -0.95
CA GLU A 205 -9.72 -12.90 -1.32
C GLU A 205 -10.56 -12.38 -0.15
N SER A 206 -11.45 -11.43 -0.46
CA SER A 206 -12.35 -10.83 0.52
C SER A 206 -13.50 -10.09 -0.16
N PRO A 207 -14.65 -9.90 0.53
CA PRO A 207 -15.73 -9.04 0.04
C PRO A 207 -15.25 -7.64 -0.35
N LEU A 208 -14.29 -7.07 0.40
CA LEU A 208 -13.69 -5.77 0.08
C LEU A 208 -12.99 -5.78 -1.29
N LYS A 209 -12.22 -6.83 -1.61
CA LYS A 209 -11.54 -6.97 -2.90
C LYS A 209 -12.55 -7.11 -4.04
N GLU A 210 -13.56 -7.95 -3.89
CA GLU A 210 -14.62 -8.13 -4.88
C GLU A 210 -15.32 -6.81 -5.18
N HIS A 211 -15.69 -6.07 -4.13
CA HIS A 211 -16.30 -4.76 -4.26
C HIS A 211 -15.37 -3.75 -4.97
N ALA A 212 -14.10 -3.70 -4.58
CA ALA A 212 -13.12 -2.83 -5.25
C ALA A 212 -12.94 -3.21 -6.73
N LEU A 213 -12.93 -4.52 -7.06
CA LEU A 213 -12.87 -5.02 -8.43
C LEU A 213 -14.12 -4.67 -9.25
N SER A 214 -15.29 -4.44 -8.64
CA SER A 214 -16.48 -3.98 -9.36
C SER A 214 -16.35 -2.52 -9.88
N LYS A 215 -15.45 -1.69 -9.26
CA LYS A 215 -15.24 -0.29 -9.65
C LYS A 215 -14.32 -0.18 -10.87
N ALA A 216 -14.90 -0.03 -12.05
CA ALA A 216 -14.17 0.01 -13.31
C ALA A 216 -13.12 1.14 -13.37
N ASN A 217 -13.48 2.34 -12.88
CA ASN A 217 -12.57 3.49 -12.87
C ASN A 217 -11.34 3.27 -11.96
N LEU A 218 -11.50 2.63 -10.80
CA LEU A 218 -10.37 2.30 -9.92
C LEU A 218 -9.46 1.24 -10.54
N ARG A 219 -10.02 0.21 -11.19
CA ARG A 219 -9.21 -0.79 -11.93
C ARG A 219 -8.43 -0.14 -13.06
N ASN A 220 -9.08 0.71 -13.87
CA ASN A 220 -8.45 1.42 -14.97
C ASN A 220 -7.35 2.36 -14.48
N TYR A 221 -7.58 3.07 -13.36
CA TYR A 221 -6.59 3.90 -12.71
C TYR A 221 -5.36 3.09 -12.28
N VAL A 222 -5.55 1.98 -11.56
CA VAL A 222 -4.45 1.13 -11.09
C VAL A 222 -3.66 0.56 -12.27
N ASN A 223 -4.34 0.09 -13.32
CA ASN A 223 -3.67 -0.42 -14.53
C ASN A 223 -2.86 0.65 -15.24
N ARG A 224 -3.39 1.87 -15.37
CA ARG A 224 -2.69 3.00 -15.98
C ARG A 224 -1.42 3.36 -15.20
N ILE A 225 -1.49 3.49 -13.87
CA ILE A 225 -0.32 3.76 -13.04
C ILE A 225 0.70 2.62 -13.13
N THR A 226 0.25 1.37 -13.14
CA THR A 226 1.14 0.22 -13.31
C THR A 226 1.88 0.28 -14.64
N LEU A 227 1.18 0.51 -15.74
CA LEU A 227 1.81 0.60 -17.07
C LEU A 227 2.79 1.78 -17.19
N GLN A 228 2.45 2.90 -16.58
CA GLN A 228 3.23 4.13 -16.71
C GLN A 228 4.50 4.13 -15.83
N TYR A 229 4.39 3.62 -14.62
CA TYR A 229 5.46 3.75 -13.62
C TYR A 229 6.10 2.42 -13.21
N TYR A 230 5.51 1.29 -13.57
CA TYR A 230 5.97 -0.06 -13.24
C TYR A 230 5.94 -0.97 -14.47
N ALA A 231 6.61 -0.54 -15.55
CA ALA A 231 6.63 -1.27 -16.82
C ALA A 231 7.18 -2.72 -16.70
N ASP A 232 7.88 -3.00 -15.60
CA ASP A 232 8.38 -4.33 -15.22
C ASP A 232 7.32 -5.23 -14.56
N LEU A 233 6.10 -4.72 -14.32
CA LEU A 233 4.98 -5.46 -13.74
C LEU A 233 3.84 -5.64 -14.75
N GLN A 234 3.04 -6.70 -14.55
CA GLN A 234 1.86 -6.95 -15.35
C GLN A 234 0.65 -6.18 -14.79
N PRO A 235 -0.22 -5.63 -15.66
CA PRO A 235 -1.50 -5.06 -15.25
C PRO A 235 -2.40 -6.08 -14.53
N LEU A 236 -3.37 -5.59 -13.75
CA LEU A 236 -4.38 -6.42 -13.11
C LEU A 236 -5.11 -7.29 -14.14
N GLY A 237 -5.33 -8.54 -13.81
CA GLY A 237 -6.01 -9.53 -14.68
C GLY A 237 -5.08 -10.38 -15.53
N LYS A 238 -3.80 -10.01 -15.72
CA LYS A 238 -2.81 -10.86 -16.41
C LYS A 238 -1.95 -11.70 -15.47
N ALA A 239 -1.92 -11.37 -14.18
CA ALA A 239 -1.11 -12.09 -13.18
C ALA A 239 -1.67 -13.49 -12.81
N ALA A 240 -2.90 -13.80 -13.16
CA ALA A 240 -3.53 -15.10 -12.84
C ALA A 240 -2.95 -16.30 -13.63
N GLU A 241 -2.19 -16.05 -14.71
CA GLU A 241 -1.58 -17.12 -15.50
C GLU A 241 -0.24 -17.63 -14.95
N TYR A 242 0.39 -16.88 -14.03
CA TYR A 242 1.73 -17.20 -13.51
C TYR A 242 1.76 -18.14 -12.29
N THR A 243 0.61 -18.47 -11.71
CA THR A 243 0.54 -19.36 -10.53
C THR A 243 0.29 -20.84 -10.84
N ARG A 244 0.38 -21.25 -12.12
CA ARG A 244 0.18 -22.65 -12.55
C ARG A 244 1.43 -23.28 -13.16
N LYS A 245 2.61 -22.98 -12.63
CA LYS A 245 3.79 -23.82 -12.93
C LYS A 245 4.51 -24.19 -11.65
#